data_665a9784a58da00e7aeea5d431cb369b
#
_entry.id   665a9784a58da00e7aeea5d431cb369b
#
_cell.length_a   1.000
_cell.length_b   1.000
_cell.length_c   1.000
_cell.angle_alpha   90.00
_cell.angle_beta   90.00
_cell.angle_gamma   90.00
#
_symmetry.space_group_name_H-M   'P 1'
#
loop_
_entity.id
_entity.type
_entity.pdbx_description
1 polymer ?
#
loop_
_entity_poly.entity_id
_entity_poly.type
_entity_poly.pdbx_seq_one_letter_code
_entity_poly.pdbx_strand_id
1 'polypeptide(L)'
;MQKSYFQMTLEKTIRQTEKQLKILQAVQTDYADKRMETAMEKAVSAAKQAEEVALLTRALPAHTGHPKSKELTRDAIAEAISLEIGFTDQGWFCLRMPILLPRKEKSSRNYIRGFLYPELEQFAEGRRIRYRNCVLIFRHVYDRNRPEREYRDHDNIELNTVVDAIAMFFLVDDTPLECRHYYCSAAGIRERTEVYIVPRNEFEEWLALESSIPEIGLSLHKNPPIPGKKHTSKPVLLT
;
A
#
# COMPACT_ATOMS: atom_id res chain seq x y z
N MET A 1 11.36 -41.67 3.76
CA MET A 1 10.17 -41.02 3.13
C MET A 1 10.54 -39.61 2.77
N GLN A 2 10.42 -39.24 1.51
CA GLN A 2 10.75 -37.90 1.05
C GLN A 2 9.66 -36.91 1.56
N LYS A 3 10.05 -35.79 2.18
CA LYS A 3 9.10 -34.78 2.66
C LYS A 3 8.37 -34.13 1.48
N SER A 4 7.06 -33.90 1.63
CA SER A 4 6.30 -33.14 0.63
C SER A 4 6.77 -31.68 0.58
N TYR A 5 6.54 -31.01 -0.55
CA TYR A 5 6.87 -29.58 -0.70
C TYR A 5 6.14 -28.72 0.36
N PHE A 6 4.91 -29.05 0.69
CA PHE A 6 4.17 -28.41 1.77
C PHE A 6 4.89 -28.52 3.11
N GLN A 7 5.32 -29.73 3.47
CA GLN A 7 6.05 -29.97 4.73
C GLN A 7 7.36 -29.18 4.81
N MET A 8 8.12 -29.14 3.72
CA MET A 8 9.37 -28.37 3.66
C MET A 8 9.11 -26.86 3.81
N THR A 9 8.07 -26.35 3.14
CA THR A 9 7.69 -24.92 3.22
C THR A 9 7.17 -24.57 4.60
N LEU A 10 6.36 -25.43 5.22
CA LEU A 10 5.85 -25.25 6.58
C LEU A 10 6.99 -25.20 7.61
N GLU A 11 7.92 -26.14 7.56
CA GLU A 11 9.09 -26.17 8.44
C GLU A 11 9.96 -24.91 8.28
N LYS A 12 10.13 -24.45 7.04
CA LYS A 12 10.84 -23.20 6.75
C LYS A 12 10.11 -21.99 7.36
N THR A 13 8.79 -21.93 7.18
CA THR A 13 7.97 -20.85 7.75
C THR A 13 8.06 -20.82 9.28
N ILE A 14 7.89 -21.95 9.93
CA ILE A 14 8.02 -22.08 11.39
C ILE A 14 9.39 -21.55 11.85
N ARG A 15 10.48 -22.00 11.23
CA ARG A 15 11.84 -21.57 11.58
C ARG A 15 12.03 -20.06 11.44
N GLN A 16 11.50 -19.46 10.38
CA GLN A 16 11.60 -18.01 10.17
C GLN A 16 10.74 -17.21 11.17
N THR A 17 9.57 -17.74 11.55
CA THR A 17 8.72 -17.15 12.60
C THR A 17 9.39 -17.20 13.97
N GLU A 18 10.03 -18.31 14.31
CA GLU A 18 10.80 -18.43 15.56
C GLU A 18 11.99 -17.47 15.59
N LYS A 19 12.67 -17.28 14.44
CA LYS A 19 13.74 -16.30 14.31
C LYS A 19 13.22 -14.89 14.54
N GLN A 20 12.07 -14.53 13.93
CA GLN A 20 11.42 -13.24 14.13
C GLN A 20 11.07 -13.00 15.60
N LEU A 21 10.49 -14.02 16.27
CA LEU A 21 10.16 -13.91 17.68
C LEU A 21 11.38 -13.63 18.56
N LYS A 22 12.50 -14.31 18.30
CA LYS A 22 13.77 -14.08 19.01
C LYS A 22 14.29 -12.65 18.82
N ILE A 23 14.19 -12.11 17.60
CA ILE A 23 14.60 -10.73 17.32
C ILE A 23 13.71 -9.76 18.11
N LEU A 24 12.39 -9.94 18.12
CA LEU A 24 11.46 -9.10 18.88
C LEU A 24 11.73 -9.14 20.39
N GLN A 25 12.02 -10.32 20.94
CA GLN A 25 12.41 -10.47 22.34
C GLN A 25 13.72 -9.73 22.66
N ALA A 26 14.68 -9.74 21.72
CA ALA A 26 15.92 -8.99 21.86
C ALA A 26 15.69 -7.48 21.80
N VAL A 27 14.74 -7.00 20.95
CA VAL A 27 14.32 -5.59 20.94
C VAL A 27 13.74 -5.19 22.30
N GLN A 28 12.85 -6.02 22.86
CA GLN A 28 12.25 -5.76 24.17
C GLN A 28 13.32 -5.63 25.27
N THR A 29 14.31 -6.52 25.28
CA THR A 29 15.41 -6.49 26.25
C THR A 29 16.26 -5.24 26.09
N ASP A 30 16.69 -4.91 24.87
CA ASP A 30 17.54 -3.74 24.63
C ASP A 30 16.80 -2.43 24.95
N TYR A 31 15.50 -2.36 24.67
CA TYR A 31 14.67 -1.21 25.04
C TYR A 31 14.56 -1.04 26.56
N ALA A 32 14.32 -2.15 27.29
CA ALA A 32 14.27 -2.13 28.76
C ALA A 32 15.61 -1.70 29.39
N ASP A 33 16.73 -2.10 28.79
CA ASP A 33 18.08 -1.75 29.21
C ASP A 33 18.52 -0.35 28.71
N LYS A 34 17.63 0.42 28.08
CA LYS A 34 17.88 1.76 27.52
C LYS A 34 18.95 1.79 26.40
N ARG A 35 19.22 0.67 25.74
CA ARG A 35 20.12 0.57 24.59
C ARG A 35 19.36 0.88 23.31
N MET A 36 18.97 2.16 23.13
CA MET A 36 18.02 2.59 22.10
C MET A 36 18.51 2.34 20.67
N GLU A 37 19.81 2.55 20.39
CA GLU A 37 20.38 2.33 19.07
C GLU A 37 20.31 0.86 18.66
N THR A 38 20.75 -0.05 19.55
CA THR A 38 20.70 -1.49 19.32
C THR A 38 19.25 -2.00 19.22
N ALA A 39 18.36 -1.45 20.04
CA ALA A 39 16.93 -1.78 19.96
C ALA A 39 16.32 -1.37 18.59
N MET A 40 16.68 -0.18 18.09
CA MET A 40 16.24 0.31 16.78
C MET A 40 16.77 -0.56 15.65
N GLU A 41 18.07 -0.90 15.62
CA GLU A 41 18.66 -1.78 14.61
C GLU A 41 17.96 -3.16 14.56
N LYS A 42 17.72 -3.75 15.74
CA LYS A 42 16.99 -5.02 15.85
C LYS A 42 15.53 -4.88 15.44
N ALA A 43 14.86 -3.76 15.74
CA ALA A 43 13.49 -3.51 15.29
C ALA A 43 13.40 -3.43 13.77
N VAL A 44 14.37 -2.79 13.11
CA VAL A 44 14.48 -2.78 11.63
C VAL A 44 14.69 -4.20 11.10
N SER A 45 15.57 -4.98 11.76
CA SER A 45 15.79 -6.39 11.39
C SER A 45 14.52 -7.24 11.57
N ALA A 46 13.75 -7.00 12.64
CA ALA A 46 12.46 -7.66 12.86
C ALA A 46 11.43 -7.32 11.78
N ALA A 47 11.37 -6.05 11.37
CA ALA A 47 10.47 -5.63 10.29
C ALA A 47 10.80 -6.33 8.97
N LYS A 48 12.09 -6.42 8.61
CA LYS A 48 12.53 -7.15 7.42
C LYS A 48 12.18 -8.64 7.50
N GLN A 49 12.41 -9.27 8.66
CA GLN A 49 12.06 -10.67 8.88
C GLN A 49 10.54 -10.92 8.77
N ALA A 50 9.71 -9.94 9.20
CA ALA A 50 8.25 -10.03 9.10
C ALA A 50 7.78 -10.12 7.64
N GLU A 51 8.39 -9.35 6.72
CA GLU A 51 8.06 -9.43 5.28
C GLU A 51 8.37 -10.82 4.70
N GLU A 52 9.52 -11.42 5.07
CA GLU A 52 9.87 -12.78 4.65
C GLU A 52 8.88 -13.83 5.19
N VAL A 53 8.48 -13.71 6.46
CA VAL A 53 7.50 -14.60 7.09
C VAL A 53 6.13 -14.45 6.43
N ALA A 54 5.69 -13.21 6.15
CA ALA A 54 4.42 -12.95 5.50
C ALA A 54 4.34 -13.62 4.12
N LEU A 55 5.40 -13.51 3.31
CA LEU A 55 5.46 -14.15 1.99
C LEU A 55 5.41 -15.67 2.06
N LEU A 56 6.16 -16.26 2.98
CA LEU A 56 6.15 -17.72 3.20
C LEU A 56 4.78 -18.20 3.65
N THR A 57 4.16 -17.48 4.61
CA THR A 57 2.83 -17.83 5.14
C THR A 57 1.75 -17.74 4.06
N ARG A 58 1.79 -16.70 3.21
CA ARG A 58 0.86 -16.55 2.08
C ARG A 58 1.00 -17.66 1.04
N ALA A 59 2.20 -18.23 0.88
CA ALA A 59 2.44 -19.32 -0.05
C ALA A 59 1.92 -20.68 0.45
N LEU A 60 1.82 -20.88 1.78
CA LEU A 60 1.45 -22.18 2.36
C LEU A 60 0.11 -22.74 1.86
N PRO A 61 -1.00 -21.99 1.79
CA PRO A 61 -2.29 -22.52 1.38
C PRO A 61 -2.26 -23.14 -0.02
N ALA A 62 -1.48 -22.57 -0.95
CA ALA A 62 -1.36 -23.07 -2.31
C ALA A 62 -0.76 -24.50 -2.39
N HIS A 63 -0.04 -24.92 -1.37
CA HIS A 63 0.62 -26.23 -1.31
C HIS A 63 -0.17 -27.26 -0.50
N THR A 64 -1.34 -26.91 0.04
CA THR A 64 -2.22 -27.83 0.79
C THR A 64 -2.96 -28.82 -0.12
N GLY A 65 -3.03 -28.55 -1.42
CA GLY A 65 -3.85 -29.32 -2.37
C GLY A 65 -5.35 -28.93 -2.35
N HIS A 66 -5.76 -27.95 -1.53
CA HIS A 66 -7.15 -27.54 -1.50
C HIS A 66 -7.52 -26.74 -2.78
N PRO A 67 -8.61 -27.12 -3.51
CA PRO A 67 -8.93 -26.56 -4.82
C PRO A 67 -9.17 -25.04 -4.81
N LYS A 68 -9.70 -24.48 -3.72
CA LYS A 68 -9.96 -23.05 -3.55
C LYS A 68 -8.91 -22.30 -2.74
N SER A 69 -7.71 -22.87 -2.56
CA SER A 69 -6.68 -22.29 -1.70
C SER A 69 -6.28 -20.87 -2.11
N LYS A 70 -6.16 -20.60 -3.41
CA LYS A 70 -5.79 -19.27 -3.93
C LYS A 70 -6.88 -18.23 -3.65
N GLU A 71 -8.15 -18.57 -3.89
CA GLU A 71 -9.29 -17.70 -3.65
C GLU A 71 -9.42 -17.33 -2.17
N LEU A 72 -9.45 -18.35 -1.30
CA LEU A 72 -9.54 -18.14 0.15
C LEU A 72 -8.36 -17.34 0.72
N THR A 73 -7.15 -17.57 0.21
CA THR A 73 -5.97 -16.80 0.64
C THR A 73 -6.07 -15.34 0.21
N ARG A 74 -6.50 -15.09 -1.03
CA ARG A 74 -6.72 -13.72 -1.53
C ARG A 74 -7.73 -12.98 -0.67
N ASP A 75 -8.88 -13.60 -0.41
CA ASP A 75 -9.97 -12.98 0.34
C ASP A 75 -9.55 -12.67 1.79
N ALA A 76 -8.82 -13.57 2.44
CA ALA A 76 -8.27 -13.34 3.78
C ALA A 76 -7.21 -12.21 3.80
N ILE A 77 -6.40 -12.08 2.75
CA ILE A 77 -5.43 -10.99 2.63
C ILE A 77 -6.14 -9.66 2.38
N ALA A 78 -7.16 -9.64 1.51
CA ALA A 78 -7.97 -8.46 1.23
C ALA A 78 -8.71 -7.95 2.48
N GLU A 79 -9.21 -8.87 3.33
CA GLU A 79 -9.81 -8.53 4.62
C GLU A 79 -8.77 -7.90 5.58
N ALA A 80 -7.54 -8.45 5.61
CA ALA A 80 -6.48 -7.97 6.49
C ALA A 80 -5.86 -6.64 6.02
N ILE A 81 -5.75 -6.44 4.68
CA ILE A 81 -5.23 -5.24 4.04
C ILE A 81 -6.36 -4.62 3.21
N SER A 82 -7.31 -3.99 3.89
CA SER A 82 -8.46 -3.37 3.24
C SER A 82 -8.03 -2.18 2.39
N LEU A 83 -7.97 -2.38 1.06
CA LEU A 83 -7.72 -1.30 0.11
C LEU A 83 -9.03 -0.54 -0.17
N GLU A 84 -8.92 0.78 -0.22
CA GLU A 84 -10.00 1.62 -0.71
C GLU A 84 -9.66 2.06 -2.15
N ILE A 85 -10.48 1.67 -3.11
CA ILE A 85 -10.28 2.01 -4.52
C ILE A 85 -11.54 2.68 -5.04
N GLY A 86 -11.39 3.83 -5.68
CA GLY A 86 -12.52 4.59 -6.19
C GLY A 86 -12.14 5.85 -6.91
N PHE A 87 -13.10 6.76 -7.01
CA PHE A 87 -12.95 8.07 -7.65
C PHE A 87 -13.33 9.16 -6.65
N THR A 88 -12.57 10.25 -6.62
CA THR A 88 -12.88 11.43 -5.82
C THR A 88 -14.09 12.17 -6.40
N ASP A 89 -14.59 13.18 -5.68
CA ASP A 89 -15.66 14.07 -6.17
C ASP A 89 -15.27 14.80 -7.47
N GLN A 90 -13.96 15.00 -7.70
CA GLN A 90 -13.41 15.58 -8.93
C GLN A 90 -13.34 14.57 -10.09
N GLY A 91 -13.53 13.27 -9.80
CA GLY A 91 -13.41 12.20 -10.79
C GLY A 91 -12.01 11.61 -10.92
N TRP A 92 -11.07 12.00 -10.07
CA TRP A 92 -9.72 11.41 -10.05
C TRP A 92 -9.77 10.02 -9.46
N PHE A 93 -9.11 9.07 -10.11
CA PHE A 93 -8.91 7.75 -9.52
C PHE A 93 -8.07 7.89 -8.25
N CYS A 94 -8.43 7.16 -7.22
CA CYS A 94 -7.67 7.08 -5.98
C CYS A 94 -7.61 5.64 -5.48
N LEU A 95 -6.40 5.20 -5.16
CA LEU A 95 -6.10 3.98 -4.43
C LEU A 95 -5.57 4.38 -3.05
N ARG A 96 -6.20 3.91 -1.98
CA ARG A 96 -5.74 4.12 -0.61
C ARG A 96 -5.36 2.80 0.03
N MET A 97 -4.11 2.70 0.45
CA MET A 97 -3.55 1.54 1.13
C MET A 97 -3.38 1.87 2.62
N PRO A 98 -3.86 1.05 3.57
CA PRO A 98 -3.78 1.31 5.02
C PRO A 98 -2.38 1.05 5.58
N ILE A 99 -1.35 1.22 4.77
CA ILE A 99 0.05 1.01 5.10
C ILE A 99 0.92 2.08 4.43
N LEU A 100 2.06 2.38 5.01
CA LEU A 100 3.16 3.03 4.31
C LEU A 100 3.88 1.98 3.44
N LEU A 101 4.17 2.32 2.19
CA LEU A 101 4.90 1.42 1.31
C LEU A 101 6.26 1.05 1.93
N PRO A 102 6.69 -0.22 1.83
CA PRO A 102 7.97 -0.67 2.38
C PRO A 102 9.16 -0.02 1.66
N ARG A 103 10.34 -0.10 2.29
CA ARG A 103 11.59 0.29 1.62
C ARG A 103 11.86 -0.63 0.43
N LYS A 104 12.65 -0.14 -0.53
CA LYS A 104 13.13 -0.95 -1.67
C LYS A 104 14.00 -2.09 -1.18
N GLU A 105 13.43 -3.28 -1.09
CA GLU A 105 14.11 -4.52 -0.76
C GLU A 105 13.67 -5.64 -1.69
N LYS A 106 14.44 -6.72 -1.76
CA LYS A 106 14.18 -7.84 -2.68
C LYS A 106 12.79 -8.49 -2.49
N SER A 107 12.27 -8.50 -1.26
CA SER A 107 10.96 -9.06 -0.91
C SER A 107 9.78 -8.09 -1.10
N SER A 108 10.04 -6.78 -1.07
CA SER A 108 9.01 -5.74 -1.06
C SER A 108 8.10 -5.77 -2.28
N ARG A 109 8.66 -6.07 -3.47
CA ARG A 109 7.89 -6.23 -4.71
C ARG A 109 6.83 -7.32 -4.61
N ASN A 110 7.23 -8.51 -4.15
CA ASN A 110 6.33 -9.64 -4.02
C ASN A 110 5.27 -9.41 -2.95
N TYR A 111 5.63 -8.72 -1.87
CA TYR A 111 4.70 -8.32 -0.83
C TYR A 111 3.60 -7.42 -1.38
N ILE A 112 3.96 -6.34 -2.08
CA ILE A 112 3.01 -5.39 -2.67
C ILE A 112 2.17 -6.09 -3.75
N ARG A 113 2.78 -6.84 -4.65
CA ARG A 113 2.06 -7.57 -5.70
C ARG A 113 0.99 -8.49 -5.13
N GLY A 114 1.29 -9.16 -4.03
CA GLY A 114 0.42 -10.18 -3.44
C GLY A 114 -0.93 -9.65 -2.95
N PHE A 115 -1.04 -8.38 -2.60
CA PHE A 115 -2.30 -7.77 -2.18
C PHE A 115 -2.86 -6.76 -3.19
N LEU A 116 -1.99 -6.08 -3.93
CA LEU A 116 -2.41 -4.96 -4.79
C LEU A 116 -3.00 -5.43 -6.12
N TYR A 117 -2.33 -6.38 -6.81
CA TYR A 117 -2.74 -6.81 -8.15
C TYR A 117 -4.13 -7.41 -8.18
N PRO A 118 -4.51 -8.36 -7.29
CA PRO A 118 -5.85 -8.94 -7.30
C PRO A 118 -6.96 -7.90 -7.12
N GLU A 119 -6.76 -6.93 -6.26
CA GLU A 119 -7.74 -5.88 -5.98
C GLU A 119 -7.90 -4.90 -7.14
N LEU A 120 -6.79 -4.49 -7.78
CA LEU A 120 -6.84 -3.64 -8.98
C LEU A 120 -7.47 -4.38 -10.17
N GLU A 121 -7.16 -5.67 -10.36
CA GLU A 121 -7.76 -6.50 -11.39
C GLU A 121 -9.27 -6.59 -11.20
N GLN A 122 -9.73 -6.90 -9.99
CA GLN A 122 -11.15 -6.96 -9.66
C GLN A 122 -11.84 -5.60 -9.85
N PHE A 123 -11.20 -4.51 -9.44
CA PHE A 123 -11.77 -3.17 -9.64
C PHE A 123 -11.82 -2.78 -11.11
N ALA A 124 -10.83 -3.18 -11.92
CA ALA A 124 -10.77 -2.89 -13.35
C ALA A 124 -11.74 -3.74 -14.18
N GLU A 125 -12.22 -4.88 -13.64
CA GLU A 125 -13.12 -5.79 -14.35
C GLU A 125 -14.39 -5.08 -14.82
N GLY A 126 -14.69 -5.20 -16.10
CA GLY A 126 -15.83 -4.54 -16.74
C GLY A 126 -15.69 -3.02 -16.93
N ARG A 127 -14.60 -2.41 -16.48
CA ARG A 127 -14.33 -0.97 -16.61
C ARG A 127 -13.30 -0.70 -17.71
N ARG A 128 -13.65 0.18 -18.68
CA ARG A 128 -12.73 0.62 -19.75
C ARG A 128 -12.10 1.97 -19.40
N ILE A 129 -11.47 2.07 -18.25
CA ILE A 129 -10.85 3.31 -17.77
C ILE A 129 -9.38 3.26 -18.12
N ARG A 130 -8.89 4.24 -18.91
CA ARG A 130 -7.50 4.39 -19.26
C ARG A 130 -7.12 5.87 -19.24
N TYR A 131 -6.11 6.21 -18.47
CA TYR A 131 -5.58 7.56 -18.39
C TYR A 131 -4.43 7.74 -19.37
N ARG A 132 -4.40 8.91 -20.00
CA ARG A 132 -3.33 9.39 -20.86
C ARG A 132 -2.95 10.79 -20.40
N ASN A 133 -1.68 11.17 -20.54
CA ASN A 133 -1.18 12.49 -20.14
C ASN A 133 -1.64 12.88 -18.73
N CYS A 134 -1.22 12.10 -17.75
CA CYS A 134 -1.63 12.22 -16.37
C CYS A 134 -0.44 12.44 -15.42
N VAL A 135 -0.76 12.77 -14.17
CA VAL A 135 0.17 12.81 -13.04
C VAL A 135 -0.24 11.73 -12.06
N LEU A 136 0.69 10.83 -11.76
CA LEU A 136 0.56 9.84 -10.72
C LEU A 136 1.11 10.43 -9.43
N ILE A 137 0.25 10.61 -8.45
CA ILE A 137 0.57 11.30 -7.21
C ILE A 137 0.64 10.31 -6.08
N PHE A 138 1.77 10.26 -5.38
CA PHE A 138 1.97 9.45 -4.18
C PHE A 138 1.96 10.36 -2.96
N ARG A 139 0.93 10.24 -2.14
CA ARG A 139 0.79 10.98 -0.89
C ARG A 139 0.97 10.02 0.29
N HIS A 140 2.09 10.16 1.00
CA HIS A 140 2.36 9.40 2.21
C HIS A 140 1.82 10.14 3.42
N VAL A 141 0.85 9.56 4.10
CA VAL A 141 0.28 10.11 5.33
C VAL A 141 0.92 9.38 6.50
N TYR A 142 1.69 10.10 7.30
CA TYR A 142 2.34 9.60 8.50
C TYR A 142 1.46 9.83 9.73
N ASP A 143 1.50 8.92 10.70
CA ASP A 143 0.91 9.19 12.01
C ASP A 143 1.56 10.45 12.60
N ARG A 144 0.73 11.39 13.08
CA ARG A 144 1.22 12.67 13.65
C ARG A 144 2.11 12.50 14.87
N ASN A 145 2.01 11.37 15.56
CA ASN A 145 2.84 11.04 16.72
C ASN A 145 4.17 10.39 16.32
N ARG A 146 4.38 10.11 15.02
CA ARG A 146 5.62 9.57 14.51
C ARG A 146 6.70 10.65 14.55
N PRO A 147 7.90 10.38 15.11
CA PRO A 147 9.02 11.32 15.07
C PRO A 147 9.41 11.66 13.61
N GLU A 148 9.63 12.95 13.30
CA GLU A 148 9.97 13.41 11.94
C GLU A 148 11.19 12.70 11.35
N ARG A 149 12.19 12.39 12.17
CA ARG A 149 13.39 11.63 11.76
C ARG A 149 13.09 10.23 11.23
N GLU A 150 11.88 9.72 11.42
CA GLU A 150 11.42 8.41 10.95
C GLU A 150 10.61 8.51 9.66
N TYR A 151 10.43 9.72 9.10
CA TYR A 151 9.83 9.88 7.79
C TYR A 151 10.78 9.30 6.75
N ARG A 152 10.20 8.70 5.72
CA ARG A 152 10.97 8.00 4.69
C ARG A 152 11.24 8.91 3.51
N ASP A 153 12.48 8.88 3.02
CA ASP A 153 12.81 9.51 1.74
C ASP A 153 12.10 8.77 0.60
N HIS A 154 11.52 9.50 -0.32
CA HIS A 154 10.72 8.94 -1.42
C HIS A 154 11.53 8.03 -2.36
N ASP A 155 12.83 8.23 -2.49
CA ASP A 155 13.73 7.42 -3.32
C ASP A 155 13.99 6.01 -2.75
N ASN A 156 13.82 5.85 -1.43
CA ASN A 156 14.01 4.59 -0.71
C ASN A 156 12.73 3.75 -0.55
N ILE A 157 11.60 4.20 -1.10
CA ILE A 157 10.31 3.52 -1.01
C ILE A 157 10.07 2.68 -2.27
N GLU A 158 9.44 1.49 -2.13
CA GLU A 158 9.09 0.62 -3.27
C GLU A 158 7.85 1.15 -4.00
N LEU A 159 8.07 2.15 -4.84
CA LEU A 159 7.02 2.79 -5.65
C LEU A 159 6.83 2.08 -7.00
N ASN A 160 7.89 1.52 -7.57
CA ASN A 160 7.87 0.97 -8.92
C ASN A 160 6.81 -0.12 -9.08
N THR A 161 6.68 -1.00 -8.10
CA THR A 161 5.66 -2.08 -8.14
C THR A 161 4.24 -1.53 -8.15
N VAL A 162 4.00 -0.39 -7.48
CA VAL A 162 2.68 0.28 -7.50
C VAL A 162 2.46 0.97 -8.83
N VAL A 163 3.49 1.62 -9.39
CA VAL A 163 3.45 2.21 -10.74
C VAL A 163 3.13 1.15 -11.78
N ASP A 164 3.87 0.03 -11.78
CA ASP A 164 3.67 -1.09 -12.70
C ASP A 164 2.23 -1.64 -12.61
N ALA A 165 1.69 -1.80 -11.39
CA ALA A 165 0.33 -2.26 -11.18
C ALA A 165 -0.71 -1.28 -11.73
N ILE A 166 -0.56 0.01 -11.42
CA ILE A 166 -1.48 1.06 -11.92
C ILE A 166 -1.37 1.17 -13.44
N ALA A 167 -0.17 1.13 -14.00
CA ALA A 167 0.03 1.19 -15.46
C ALA A 167 -0.67 0.04 -16.17
N MET A 168 -0.53 -1.17 -15.65
CA MET A 168 -1.17 -2.36 -16.24
C MET A 168 -2.69 -2.21 -16.36
N PHE A 169 -3.36 -1.67 -15.35
CA PHE A 169 -4.82 -1.63 -15.28
C PHE A 169 -5.44 -0.30 -15.72
N PHE A 170 -4.75 0.83 -15.55
CA PHE A 170 -5.37 2.15 -15.66
C PHE A 170 -4.64 3.15 -16.57
N LEU A 171 -3.40 2.90 -16.98
CA LEU A 171 -2.70 3.81 -17.90
C LEU A 171 -2.69 3.25 -19.32
N VAL A 172 -2.61 4.16 -20.29
CA VAL A 172 -2.33 3.80 -21.68
C VAL A 172 -0.86 3.43 -21.83
N ASP A 173 0.02 4.22 -21.18
CA ASP A 173 1.45 4.04 -21.14
C ASP A 173 2.01 4.76 -19.89
N ASP A 174 3.11 4.24 -19.32
CA ASP A 174 3.81 4.80 -18.16
C ASP A 174 5.08 5.58 -18.54
N THR A 175 5.28 5.84 -19.83
CA THR A 175 6.41 6.64 -20.29
C THR A 175 6.39 8.06 -19.70
N PRO A 176 7.56 8.72 -19.50
CA PRO A 176 7.63 10.03 -18.85
C PRO A 176 6.86 11.15 -19.57
N LEU A 177 6.51 10.96 -20.83
CA LEU A 177 5.70 11.92 -21.58
C LEU A 177 4.21 11.77 -21.29
N GLU A 178 3.73 10.55 -21.04
CA GLU A 178 2.34 10.21 -20.78
C GLU A 178 2.00 10.21 -19.28
N CYS A 179 2.95 9.81 -18.43
CA CYS A 179 2.75 9.73 -16.98
C CYS A 179 3.90 10.43 -16.24
N ARG A 180 3.55 11.43 -15.44
CA ARG A 180 4.50 12.11 -14.54
C ARG A 180 4.25 11.68 -13.12
N HIS A 181 5.26 11.81 -12.28
CA HIS A 181 5.16 11.45 -10.87
C HIS A 181 5.29 12.70 -9.99
N TYR A 182 4.46 12.75 -8.97
CA TYR A 182 4.53 13.75 -7.91
C TYR A 182 4.49 13.04 -6.55
N TYR A 183 5.33 13.47 -5.64
CA TYR A 183 5.46 12.87 -4.32
C TYR A 183 5.23 13.92 -3.26
N CYS A 184 4.38 13.62 -2.28
CA CYS A 184 4.14 14.49 -1.14
C CYS A 184 3.90 13.68 0.14
N SER A 185 3.98 14.38 1.26
CA SER A 185 3.78 13.81 2.59
C SER A 185 2.84 14.68 3.40
N ALA A 186 2.08 14.05 4.28
CA ALA A 186 1.21 14.73 5.22
C ALA A 186 1.22 14.02 6.57
N ALA A 187 0.84 14.74 7.62
CA ALA A 187 0.55 14.16 8.92
C ALA A 187 -0.95 13.84 9.02
N GLY A 188 -1.31 12.75 9.70
CA GLY A 188 -2.69 12.33 9.90
C GLY A 188 -2.87 11.47 11.14
N ILE A 189 -4.07 10.94 11.33
CA ILE A 189 -4.42 10.10 12.49
C ILE A 189 -3.88 8.67 12.32
N ARG A 190 -3.77 8.19 11.07
CA ARG A 190 -3.31 6.83 10.74
C ARG A 190 -2.39 6.85 9.54
N GLU A 191 -1.37 6.01 9.60
CA GLU A 191 -0.46 5.81 8.48
C GLU A 191 -1.18 5.18 7.29
N ARG A 192 -0.92 5.72 6.11
CA ARG A 192 -1.42 5.19 4.84
C ARG A 192 -0.66 5.76 3.65
N THR A 193 -0.80 5.10 2.53
CA THR A 193 -0.36 5.63 1.23
C THR A 193 -1.58 5.84 0.35
N GLU A 194 -1.72 7.04 -0.18
CA GLU A 194 -2.74 7.40 -1.15
C GLU A 194 -2.07 7.58 -2.52
N VAL A 195 -2.66 7.00 -3.55
CA VAL A 195 -2.17 7.15 -4.92
C VAL A 195 -3.30 7.68 -5.79
N TYR A 196 -3.08 8.84 -6.41
CA TYR A 196 -4.07 9.46 -7.29
C TYR A 196 -3.59 9.40 -8.74
N ILE A 197 -4.52 9.22 -9.68
CA ILE A 197 -4.30 9.48 -11.10
C ILE A 197 -5.09 10.73 -11.46
N VAL A 198 -4.37 11.80 -11.74
CA VAL A 198 -4.94 13.12 -12.04
C VAL A 198 -4.60 13.48 -13.48
N PRO A 199 -5.59 13.81 -14.33
CA PRO A 199 -5.31 14.37 -15.65
C PRO A 199 -4.38 15.59 -15.54
N ARG A 200 -3.41 15.72 -16.45
CA ARG A 200 -2.38 16.75 -16.33
C ARG A 200 -2.95 18.18 -16.29
N ASN A 201 -4.01 18.43 -17.03
CA ASN A 201 -4.69 19.73 -17.06
C ASN A 201 -5.44 20.07 -15.76
N GLU A 202 -5.62 19.08 -14.87
CA GLU A 202 -6.28 19.23 -13.58
C GLU A 202 -5.28 19.19 -12.40
N PHE A 203 -3.99 19.06 -12.69
CA PHE A 203 -2.97 18.93 -11.64
C PHE A 203 -2.85 20.19 -10.77
N GLU A 204 -3.05 21.38 -11.32
CA GLU A 204 -3.08 22.64 -10.56
C GLU A 204 -4.25 22.65 -9.55
N GLU A 205 -5.41 22.11 -9.94
CA GLU A 205 -6.57 21.96 -9.06
C GLU A 205 -6.25 21.02 -7.89
N TRP A 206 -5.57 19.91 -8.18
CA TRP A 206 -5.12 18.98 -7.14
C TRP A 206 -4.13 19.66 -6.17
N LEU A 207 -3.15 20.40 -6.67
CA LEU A 207 -2.20 21.15 -5.83
C LEU A 207 -2.90 22.18 -4.94
N ALA A 208 -3.92 22.84 -5.44
CA ALA A 208 -4.73 23.80 -4.63
C ALA A 208 -5.50 23.09 -3.51
N LEU A 209 -5.87 21.82 -3.70
CA LEU A 209 -6.58 21.03 -2.69
C LEU A 209 -5.63 20.30 -1.71
N GLU A 210 -4.37 20.10 -2.07
CA GLU A 210 -3.42 19.26 -1.31
C GLU A 210 -3.38 19.57 0.18
N SER A 211 -3.28 20.85 0.53
CA SER A 211 -3.21 21.31 1.93
C SER A 211 -4.55 21.24 2.69
N SER A 212 -5.65 21.10 1.97
CA SER A 212 -7.02 21.03 2.51
C SER A 212 -7.61 19.63 2.51
N ILE A 213 -6.87 18.62 2.02
CA ILE A 213 -7.32 17.22 2.06
C ILE A 213 -7.56 16.81 3.51
N PRO A 214 -8.78 16.33 3.85
CA PRO A 214 -9.09 15.90 5.21
C PRO A 214 -8.12 14.83 5.71
N GLU A 215 -7.92 14.74 7.01
CA GLU A 215 -7.04 13.75 7.62
C GLU A 215 -7.44 12.31 7.31
N ILE A 216 -8.71 12.04 7.08
CA ILE A 216 -9.23 10.74 6.64
C ILE A 216 -9.09 10.51 5.14
N GLY A 217 -8.65 11.52 4.37
CA GLY A 217 -8.58 11.51 2.91
C GLY A 217 -9.86 12.01 2.24
N LEU A 218 -9.83 12.12 0.92
CA LEU A 218 -11.00 12.50 0.12
C LEU A 218 -12.04 11.38 0.11
N SER A 219 -13.32 11.73 -0.01
CA SER A 219 -14.40 10.76 -0.22
C SER A 219 -14.19 9.99 -1.53
N LEU A 220 -14.45 8.68 -1.51
CA LEU A 220 -14.29 7.82 -2.68
C LEU A 220 -15.62 7.22 -3.12
N HIS A 221 -15.87 7.24 -4.42
CA HIS A 221 -17.03 6.67 -5.07
C HIS A 221 -16.62 5.50 -5.97
N LYS A 222 -17.46 4.45 -6.05
CA LYS A 222 -17.19 3.28 -6.90
C LYS A 222 -17.11 3.61 -8.39
N ASN A 223 -17.83 4.65 -8.84
CA ASN A 223 -17.85 5.10 -10.22
C ASN A 223 -17.44 6.58 -10.29
N PRO A 224 -16.82 7.03 -11.39
CA PRO A 224 -16.52 8.44 -11.58
C PRO A 224 -17.81 9.25 -11.57
N PRO A 225 -17.81 10.47 -11.01
CA PRO A 225 -18.96 11.35 -11.03
C PRO A 225 -19.38 11.67 -12.46
N ILE A 226 -20.68 11.81 -12.68
CA ILE A 226 -21.23 12.16 -13.99
C ILE A 226 -20.85 13.61 -14.29
N PRO A 227 -20.20 13.92 -15.43
CA PRO A 227 -19.85 15.29 -15.80
C PRO A 227 -21.09 16.20 -15.77
N GLY A 228 -21.03 17.31 -15.02
CA GLY A 228 -22.11 18.29 -14.91
C GLY A 228 -22.98 18.21 -13.64
N LYS A 229 -22.85 17.21 -12.79
CA LYS A 229 -23.41 17.21 -11.42
C LYS A 229 -22.32 17.56 -10.41
N LYS A 230 -22.10 18.85 -10.16
CA LYS A 230 -21.34 19.28 -8.99
C LYS A 230 -22.14 18.86 -7.75
N HIS A 231 -21.66 17.89 -6.99
CA HIS A 231 -22.16 17.62 -5.65
C HIS A 231 -21.78 18.81 -4.76
N THR A 232 -22.71 19.75 -4.60
CA THR A 232 -22.60 20.82 -3.61
C THR A 232 -22.89 20.23 -2.23
N SER A 233 -21.93 19.57 -1.63
CA SER A 233 -21.92 19.37 -0.19
C SER A 233 -21.35 20.62 0.45
N LYS A 234 -22.22 21.58 0.79
CA LYS A 234 -21.87 22.68 1.70
C LYS A 234 -21.48 22.07 3.05
N PRO A 235 -20.35 22.50 3.66
CA PRO A 235 -20.06 22.13 5.04
C PRO A 235 -21.17 22.67 5.93
N VAL A 236 -21.80 21.80 6.72
CA VAL A 236 -22.74 22.21 7.78
C VAL A 236 -21.89 22.82 8.87
N LEU A 237 -21.93 24.15 8.98
CA LEU A 237 -21.48 24.89 10.16
C LEU A 237 -22.47 24.58 11.28
N LEU A 238 -22.05 23.75 12.23
CA LEU A 238 -22.73 23.63 13.51
C LEU A 238 -22.41 24.89 14.33
N THR A 239 -23.42 25.70 14.52
CA THR A 239 -23.46 26.81 15.51
C THR A 239 -23.54 26.24 16.92
#